data_6f446090674084c6aeb69300752ff291
#
_entry.id   6f446090674084c6aeb69300752ff291
#
_cell.length_a   1.000
_cell.length_b   1.000
_cell.length_c   1.000
_cell.angle_alpha   90.00
_cell.angle_beta   90.00
_cell.angle_gamma   90.00
#
_symmetry.space_group_name_H-M   'P 1'
#
loop_
_entity.id
_entity.type
_entity.pdbx_description
1 polymer ?
#
loop_
_entity_poly.entity_id
_entity_poly.type
_entity_poly.pdbx_seq_one_letter_code
_entity_poly.pdbx_strand_id
1 'polypeptide(L)'
;MRVIMALVTGAMFMEILDGTIITTALPAMAESLGTTAIALNLGISAYLLSLGVFIPASGWVADRFGARTVFAAAIGIFTLASLLCGMTSDFNTFIALRIFQGMAGAMMVPVGRLVVLRFTPKKDLVGAISALVWPALIAPILGPPIGGFITTHWGWRWIFYINL
;
A
#
# COMPACT_ATOMS: atom_id res chain seq x y z
N MET A 1 -14.15 -15.22 -10.86
CA MET A 1 -14.50 -14.72 -9.52
C MET A 1 -13.36 -14.91 -8.51
N ARG A 2 -12.92 -16.14 -8.20
CA ARG A 2 -11.86 -16.42 -7.22
C ARG A 2 -10.55 -15.67 -7.49
N VAL A 3 -10.12 -15.59 -8.75
CA VAL A 3 -8.89 -14.89 -9.15
C VAL A 3 -8.98 -13.37 -8.89
N ILE A 4 -10.09 -12.74 -9.27
CA ILE A 4 -10.31 -11.30 -9.01
C ILE A 4 -10.29 -11.02 -7.51
N MET A 5 -10.97 -11.87 -6.73
CA MET A 5 -11.01 -11.74 -5.28
C MET A 5 -9.61 -11.88 -4.66
N ALA A 6 -8.83 -12.88 -5.09
CA ALA A 6 -7.46 -13.07 -4.62
C ALA A 6 -6.54 -11.90 -4.97
N LEU A 7 -6.64 -11.36 -6.20
CA LEU A 7 -5.86 -10.20 -6.62
C LEU A 7 -6.20 -8.95 -5.80
N VAL A 8 -7.50 -8.67 -5.61
CA VAL A 8 -7.92 -7.50 -4.82
C VAL A 8 -7.53 -7.65 -3.35
N THR A 9 -7.76 -8.83 -2.76
CA THR A 9 -7.41 -9.11 -1.37
C THR A 9 -5.89 -9.04 -1.15
N GLY A 10 -5.10 -9.57 -2.09
CA GLY A 10 -3.65 -9.50 -2.06
C GLY A 10 -3.12 -8.07 -2.18
N ALA A 11 -3.66 -7.29 -3.11
CA ALA A 11 -3.28 -5.89 -3.28
C ALA A 11 -3.62 -5.05 -2.03
N MET A 12 -4.81 -5.26 -1.44
CA MET A 12 -5.18 -4.60 -0.18
C MET A 12 -4.28 -5.02 0.99
N PHE A 13 -3.92 -6.31 1.06
CA PHE A 13 -3.00 -6.81 2.08
C PHE A 13 -1.65 -6.12 1.97
N MET A 14 -1.08 -6.04 0.76
CA MET A 14 0.22 -5.41 0.51
C MET A 14 0.19 -3.91 0.82
N GLU A 15 -0.87 -3.20 0.44
CA GLU A 15 -1.03 -1.76 0.75
C GLU A 15 -1.04 -1.50 2.27
N ILE A 16 -1.81 -2.29 3.02
CA ILE A 16 -1.92 -2.11 4.47
C ILE A 16 -0.63 -2.54 5.16
N LEU A 17 0.00 -3.62 4.67
CA LEU A 17 1.28 -4.09 5.16
C LEU A 17 2.37 -3.02 4.97
N ASP A 18 2.44 -2.40 3.77
CA ASP A 18 3.39 -1.32 3.45
C ASP A 18 3.29 -0.15 4.45
N GLY A 19 2.07 0.23 4.82
CA GLY A 19 1.85 1.30 5.80
C GLY A 19 2.34 0.98 7.22
N THR A 20 2.44 -0.29 7.58
CA THR A 20 2.78 -0.74 8.93
C THR A 20 4.20 -1.27 9.06
N ILE A 21 4.72 -1.94 8.04
CA ILE A 21 6.03 -2.59 8.03
C ILE A 21 7.19 -1.59 8.18
N ILE A 22 7.03 -0.36 7.66
CA ILE A 22 8.06 0.68 7.65
C ILE A 22 8.47 1.13 9.06
N THR A 23 7.57 1.05 10.04
CA THR A 23 7.81 1.56 11.39
C THR A 23 9.00 0.89 12.08
N THR A 24 9.25 -0.37 11.79
CA THR A 24 10.36 -1.14 12.36
C THR A 24 11.70 -0.88 11.66
N ALA A 25 11.65 -0.33 10.45
CA ALA A 25 12.83 -0.02 9.65
C ALA A 25 13.35 1.40 9.85
N LEU A 26 12.60 2.28 10.51
CA LEU A 26 12.94 3.70 10.67
C LEU A 26 14.37 3.96 11.18
N PRO A 27 14.89 3.25 12.20
CA PRO A 27 16.27 3.48 12.67
C PRO A 27 17.32 3.19 11.58
N ALA A 28 17.21 2.05 10.90
CA ALA A 28 18.14 1.66 9.83
C ALA A 28 18.04 2.58 8.60
N MET A 29 16.82 3.03 8.28
CA MET A 29 16.60 4.02 7.23
C MET A 29 17.21 5.38 7.57
N ALA A 30 17.07 5.82 8.82
CA ALA A 30 17.62 7.09 9.29
C ALA A 30 19.14 7.15 9.12
N GLU A 31 19.83 6.10 9.54
CA GLU A 31 21.27 5.96 9.37
C GLU A 31 21.66 5.96 7.87
N SER A 32 20.96 5.19 7.06
CA SER A 32 21.24 5.05 5.62
C SER A 32 20.98 6.32 4.81
N LEU A 33 19.96 7.12 5.19
CA LEU A 33 19.56 8.34 4.49
C LEU A 33 20.16 9.62 5.12
N GLY A 34 21.05 9.47 6.12
CA GLY A 34 21.71 10.61 6.78
C GLY A 34 20.75 11.55 7.49
N THR A 35 19.66 11.02 8.04
CA THR A 35 18.57 11.79 8.69
C THR A 35 18.21 11.20 10.06
N THR A 36 17.14 11.67 10.67
CA THR A 36 16.64 11.14 11.93
C THR A 36 15.38 10.28 11.73
N ALA A 37 15.15 9.31 12.62
CA ALA A 37 13.91 8.53 12.62
C ALA A 37 12.66 9.43 12.77
N ILE A 38 12.79 10.56 13.48
CA ILE A 38 11.72 11.55 13.63
C ILE A 38 11.41 12.21 12.26
N ALA A 39 12.43 12.61 11.50
CA ALA A 39 12.25 13.19 10.17
C ALA A 39 11.61 12.18 9.19
N LEU A 40 11.98 10.90 9.29
CA LEU A 40 11.38 9.85 8.45
C LEU A 40 9.89 9.61 8.70
N ASN A 41 9.37 9.98 9.88
CA ASN A 41 7.92 9.99 10.12
C ASN A 41 7.17 10.94 9.17
N LEU A 42 7.84 11.95 8.58
CA LEU A 42 7.27 12.76 7.50
C LEU A 42 6.90 11.89 6.28
N GLY A 43 7.68 10.87 5.96
CA GLY A 43 7.37 9.93 4.88
C GLY A 43 6.12 9.09 5.17
N ILE A 44 5.95 8.64 6.40
CA ILE A 44 4.73 7.94 6.84
C ILE A 44 3.55 8.90 6.80
N SER A 45 3.71 10.10 7.35
CA SER A 45 2.66 11.12 7.37
C SER A 45 2.28 11.57 5.97
N ALA A 46 3.24 11.76 5.07
CA ALA A 46 3.02 12.14 3.67
C ALA A 46 2.23 11.06 2.92
N TYR A 47 2.57 9.79 3.13
CA TYR A 47 1.81 8.65 2.60
C TYR A 47 0.37 8.65 3.10
N LEU A 48 0.15 8.71 4.42
CA LEU A 48 -1.17 8.67 5.03
C LEU A 48 -2.02 9.88 4.66
N LEU A 49 -1.43 11.08 4.63
CA LEU A 49 -2.10 12.30 4.21
C LEU A 49 -2.52 12.22 2.75
N SER A 50 -1.62 11.80 1.88
CA SER A 50 -1.91 11.59 0.45
C SER A 50 -3.03 10.57 0.27
N LEU A 51 -2.96 9.45 0.97
CA LEU A 51 -4.01 8.43 0.97
C LEU A 51 -5.36 9.04 1.39
N GLY A 52 -5.41 9.76 2.51
CA GLY A 52 -6.63 10.39 3.03
C GLY A 52 -7.23 11.43 2.08
N VAL A 53 -6.40 12.27 1.46
CA VAL A 53 -6.83 13.32 0.51
C VAL A 53 -7.40 12.73 -0.78
N PHE A 54 -6.84 11.62 -1.28
CA PHE A 54 -7.24 11.05 -2.57
C PHE A 54 -8.32 9.96 -2.48
N ILE A 55 -8.59 9.38 -1.31
CA ILE A 55 -9.69 8.40 -1.14
C ILE A 55 -11.04 8.95 -1.63
N PRO A 56 -11.48 10.18 -1.29
CA PRO A 56 -12.76 10.71 -1.76
C PRO A 56 -12.86 10.83 -3.29
N ALA A 57 -11.74 11.07 -3.96
CA ALA A 57 -11.70 11.17 -5.42
C ALA A 57 -11.76 9.80 -6.14
N SER A 58 -11.50 8.71 -5.43
CA SER A 58 -11.37 7.36 -6.01
C SER A 58 -12.63 6.89 -6.74
N GLY A 59 -13.81 7.20 -6.20
CA GLY A 59 -15.09 6.86 -6.82
C GLY A 59 -15.28 7.57 -8.16
N TRP A 60 -15.06 8.88 -8.20
CA TRP A 60 -15.15 9.67 -9.43
C TRP A 60 -14.16 9.19 -10.50
N VAL A 61 -12.93 8.92 -10.12
CA VAL A 61 -11.89 8.40 -11.03
C VAL A 61 -12.31 7.04 -11.59
N ALA A 62 -12.83 6.15 -10.73
CA ALA A 62 -13.29 4.83 -11.13
C ALA A 62 -14.50 4.88 -12.07
N ASP A 63 -15.42 5.81 -11.88
CA ASP A 63 -16.59 5.99 -12.76
C ASP A 63 -16.19 6.58 -14.12
N ARG A 64 -15.18 7.48 -14.15
CA ARG A 64 -14.75 8.11 -15.40
C ARG A 64 -13.85 7.22 -16.26
N PHE A 65 -12.93 6.49 -15.67
CA PHE A 65 -11.90 5.70 -16.38
C PHE A 65 -12.13 4.19 -16.32
N GLY A 66 -13.15 3.76 -15.59
CA GLY A 66 -13.45 2.35 -15.34
C GLY A 66 -12.68 1.74 -14.19
N ALA A 67 -13.39 1.12 -13.26
CA ALA A 67 -12.82 0.58 -12.03
C ALA A 67 -11.66 -0.41 -12.26
N ARG A 68 -11.77 -1.27 -13.30
CA ARG A 68 -10.71 -2.24 -13.63
C ARG A 68 -9.40 -1.55 -14.07
N THR A 69 -9.51 -0.53 -14.92
CA THR A 69 -8.35 0.22 -15.43
C THR A 69 -7.69 0.99 -14.30
N VAL A 70 -8.49 1.69 -13.48
CA VAL A 70 -7.99 2.46 -12.34
C VAL A 70 -7.31 1.56 -11.32
N PHE A 71 -7.89 0.41 -11.00
CA PHE A 71 -7.30 -0.54 -10.07
C PHE A 71 -5.96 -1.10 -10.56
N ALA A 72 -5.89 -1.49 -11.84
CA ALA A 72 -4.66 -1.98 -12.44
C ALA A 72 -3.55 -0.90 -12.50
N ALA A 73 -3.91 0.33 -12.87
CA ALA A 73 -3.00 1.46 -12.88
C ALA A 73 -2.50 1.79 -11.46
N ALA A 74 -3.40 1.76 -10.47
CA ALA A 74 -3.06 2.01 -9.07
C ALA A 74 -2.03 0.99 -8.55
N ILE A 75 -2.23 -0.32 -8.81
CA ILE A 75 -1.24 -1.35 -8.46
C ILE A 75 0.10 -1.04 -9.14
N GLY A 76 0.11 -0.76 -10.44
CA GLY A 76 1.34 -0.47 -11.18
C GLY A 76 2.09 0.73 -10.63
N ILE A 77 1.40 1.85 -10.35
CA ILE A 77 1.99 3.06 -9.78
C ILE A 77 2.49 2.81 -8.36
N PHE A 78 1.71 2.10 -7.53
CA PHE A 78 2.09 1.74 -6.16
C PHE A 78 3.37 0.90 -6.15
N THR A 79 3.41 -0.15 -6.98
CA THR A 79 4.57 -1.04 -7.11
C THR A 79 5.81 -0.30 -7.61
N LEU A 80 5.66 0.56 -8.63
CA LEU A 80 6.76 1.38 -9.15
C LEU A 80 7.28 2.37 -8.10
N ALA A 81 6.39 3.07 -7.40
CA ALA A 81 6.76 3.98 -6.33
C ALA A 81 7.47 3.24 -5.19
N SER A 82 7.01 2.03 -4.84
CA SER A 82 7.65 1.18 -3.85
C SER A 82 9.06 0.77 -4.27
N LEU A 83 9.23 0.31 -5.50
CA LEU A 83 10.54 -0.01 -6.07
C LEU A 83 11.50 1.17 -5.94
N LEU A 84 11.06 2.36 -6.35
CA LEU A 84 11.87 3.58 -6.30
C LEU A 84 12.18 4.01 -4.85
N CYS A 85 11.25 3.83 -3.91
CA CYS A 85 11.52 4.04 -2.47
C CYS A 85 12.65 3.15 -1.96
N GLY A 86 12.69 1.89 -2.38
CA GLY A 86 13.78 0.97 -2.02
C GLY A 86 15.11 1.32 -2.67
N MET A 87 15.11 1.99 -3.81
CA MET A 87 16.33 2.35 -4.56
C MET A 87 16.91 3.71 -4.17
N THR A 88 16.11 4.63 -3.61
CA THR A 88 16.56 5.98 -3.31
C THR A 88 17.55 6.01 -2.14
N SER A 89 18.45 6.99 -2.20
CA SER A 89 19.37 7.35 -1.12
C SER A 89 19.19 8.82 -0.68
N ASP A 90 18.18 9.51 -1.24
CA ASP A 90 17.86 10.90 -0.91
C ASP A 90 16.54 10.99 -0.14
N PHE A 91 16.57 11.70 0.98
CA PHE A 91 15.42 11.87 1.86
C PHE A 91 14.24 12.58 1.20
N ASN A 92 14.50 13.66 0.42
CA ASN A 92 13.43 14.42 -0.22
C ASN A 92 12.74 13.60 -1.33
N THR A 93 13.53 12.88 -2.09
CA THR A 93 13.03 11.93 -3.11
C THR A 93 12.18 10.84 -2.46
N PHE A 94 12.62 10.31 -1.32
CA PHE A 94 11.84 9.33 -0.55
C PHE A 94 10.45 9.89 -0.16
N ILE A 95 10.40 11.12 0.38
CA ILE A 95 9.12 11.77 0.75
C ILE A 95 8.20 11.92 -0.48
N ALA A 96 8.73 12.41 -1.60
CA ALA A 96 7.96 12.57 -2.83
C ALA A 96 7.39 11.23 -3.32
N LEU A 97 8.19 10.17 -3.30
CA LEU A 97 7.76 8.83 -3.68
C LEU A 97 6.66 8.28 -2.74
N ARG A 98 6.75 8.56 -1.44
CA ARG A 98 5.70 8.21 -0.47
C ARG A 98 4.37 8.93 -0.74
N ILE A 99 4.40 10.18 -1.22
CA ILE A 99 3.20 10.88 -1.68
C ILE A 99 2.58 10.15 -2.88
N PHE A 100 3.36 9.84 -3.91
CA PHE A 100 2.88 9.11 -5.08
C PHE A 100 2.33 7.71 -4.73
N GLN A 101 3.00 7.01 -3.83
CA GLN A 101 2.56 5.72 -3.33
C GLN A 101 1.22 5.82 -2.58
N GLY A 102 1.05 6.87 -1.74
CA GLY A 102 -0.21 7.14 -1.06
C GLY A 102 -1.36 7.49 -2.01
N MET A 103 -1.09 8.28 -3.08
CA MET A 103 -2.08 8.56 -4.13
C MET A 103 -2.55 7.29 -4.83
N ALA A 104 -1.64 6.39 -5.15
CA ALA A 104 -1.96 5.11 -5.76
C ALA A 104 -2.73 4.21 -4.79
N GLY A 105 -2.30 4.10 -3.54
CA GLY A 105 -2.98 3.34 -2.49
C GLY A 105 -4.42 3.80 -2.27
N ALA A 106 -4.66 5.12 -2.31
CA ALA A 106 -6.00 5.69 -2.20
C ALA A 106 -7.00 5.17 -3.25
N MET A 107 -6.50 4.68 -4.40
CA MET A 107 -7.33 4.07 -5.43
C MET A 107 -7.47 2.55 -5.23
N MET A 108 -6.56 1.88 -4.51
CA MET A 108 -6.54 0.42 -4.41
C MET A 108 -7.70 -0.12 -3.57
N VAL A 109 -7.85 0.33 -2.32
CA VAL A 109 -8.88 -0.22 -1.41
C VAL A 109 -10.31 0.10 -1.87
N PRO A 110 -10.71 1.37 -2.12
CA PRO A 110 -12.10 1.67 -2.50
C PRO A 110 -12.47 1.10 -3.87
N VAL A 111 -11.57 1.23 -4.85
CA VAL A 111 -11.83 0.74 -6.21
C VAL A 111 -11.77 -0.78 -6.26
N GLY A 112 -10.87 -1.42 -5.53
CA GLY A 112 -10.82 -2.87 -5.37
C GLY A 112 -12.13 -3.44 -4.80
N ARG A 113 -12.67 -2.81 -3.74
CA ARG A 113 -14.00 -3.17 -3.20
C ARG A 113 -15.08 -3.03 -4.25
N LEU A 114 -15.09 -1.92 -5.00
CA LEU A 114 -16.06 -1.69 -6.06
C LEU A 114 -15.99 -2.78 -7.14
N VAL A 115 -14.78 -3.17 -7.56
CA VAL A 115 -14.57 -4.26 -8.52
C VAL A 115 -15.15 -5.58 -7.98
N VAL A 116 -14.83 -5.96 -6.74
CA VAL A 116 -15.34 -7.20 -6.15
C VAL A 116 -16.87 -7.18 -6.07
N LEU A 117 -17.47 -6.09 -5.58
CA LEU A 117 -18.92 -5.98 -5.42
C LEU A 117 -19.67 -6.02 -6.76
N ARG A 118 -19.13 -5.41 -7.83
CA ARG A 118 -19.75 -5.43 -9.17
C ARG A 118 -19.76 -6.83 -9.80
N PHE A 119 -18.78 -7.67 -9.51
CA PHE A 119 -18.65 -9.01 -10.09
C PHE A 119 -19.15 -10.13 -9.19
N THR A 120 -19.57 -9.83 -7.96
CA THR A 120 -20.04 -10.86 -7.01
C THR A 120 -21.56 -10.99 -7.05
N PRO A 121 -22.10 -12.20 -7.27
CA PRO A 121 -23.53 -12.45 -7.15
C PRO A 121 -24.07 -12.10 -5.75
N LYS A 122 -25.32 -11.61 -5.68
CA LYS A 122 -25.94 -11.16 -4.40
C LYS A 122 -25.85 -12.20 -3.27
N LYS A 123 -25.99 -13.48 -3.60
CA LYS A 123 -25.91 -14.60 -2.64
C LYS A 123 -24.54 -14.78 -2.00
N ASP A 124 -23.48 -14.33 -2.67
CA ASP A 124 -22.09 -14.53 -2.24
C ASP A 124 -21.45 -13.24 -1.67
N LEU A 125 -22.20 -12.11 -1.63
CA LEU A 125 -21.70 -10.81 -1.19
C LEU A 125 -21.15 -10.82 0.24
N VAL A 126 -21.81 -11.51 1.16
CA VAL A 126 -21.35 -11.58 2.56
C VAL A 126 -19.98 -12.23 2.64
N GLY A 127 -19.78 -13.35 1.94
CA GLY A 127 -18.48 -14.01 1.88
C GLY A 127 -17.40 -13.16 1.22
N ALA A 128 -17.75 -12.42 0.15
CA ALA A 128 -16.84 -11.52 -0.53
C ALA A 128 -16.40 -10.35 0.37
N ILE A 129 -17.35 -9.72 1.08
CA ILE A 129 -17.04 -8.63 2.02
C ILE A 129 -16.16 -9.17 3.17
N SER A 130 -16.49 -10.34 3.72
CA SER A 130 -15.68 -10.96 4.77
C SER A 130 -14.25 -11.20 4.31
N ALA A 131 -14.04 -11.68 3.08
CA ALA A 131 -12.73 -11.90 2.52
C ALA A 131 -11.90 -10.59 2.38
N LEU A 132 -12.55 -9.44 2.15
CA LEU A 132 -11.89 -8.14 2.06
C LEU A 132 -11.54 -7.55 3.45
N VAL A 133 -12.13 -8.03 4.52
CA VAL A 133 -11.85 -7.56 5.89
C VAL A 133 -10.55 -8.19 6.44
N TRP A 134 -10.26 -9.44 6.10
CA TRP A 134 -9.09 -10.16 6.61
C TRP A 134 -7.76 -9.42 6.42
N PRO A 135 -7.45 -8.84 5.23
CA PRO A 135 -6.22 -8.08 5.04
C PRO A 135 -6.06 -6.94 6.05
N ALA A 136 -7.16 -6.22 6.30
CA ALA A 136 -7.15 -5.07 7.22
C ALA A 136 -6.88 -5.47 8.67
N LEU A 137 -7.23 -6.71 9.06
CA LEU A 137 -6.99 -7.22 10.41
C LEU A 137 -5.59 -7.84 10.55
N ILE A 138 -5.15 -8.60 9.55
CA ILE A 138 -3.92 -9.40 9.65
C ILE A 138 -2.67 -8.58 9.30
N ALA A 139 -2.74 -7.72 8.28
CA ALA A 139 -1.55 -6.99 7.83
C ALA A 139 -0.93 -6.09 8.92
N PRO A 140 -1.68 -5.34 9.75
CA PRO A 140 -1.10 -4.57 10.82
C PRO A 140 -0.42 -5.42 11.91
N ILE A 141 -0.93 -6.63 12.14
CA ILE A 141 -0.35 -7.56 13.12
C ILE A 141 0.96 -8.15 12.60
N LEU A 142 0.99 -8.48 11.30
CA LEU A 142 2.16 -9.09 10.68
C LEU A 142 3.23 -8.06 10.28
N GLY A 143 2.85 -6.79 10.06
CA GLY A 143 3.78 -5.74 9.62
C GLY A 143 5.03 -5.62 10.49
N PRO A 144 4.91 -5.35 11.79
CA PRO A 144 6.07 -5.19 12.65
C PRO A 144 6.99 -6.42 12.73
N PRO A 145 6.52 -7.66 12.97
CA PRO A 145 7.39 -8.82 13.01
C PRO A 145 8.06 -9.12 11.66
N ILE A 146 7.32 -9.00 10.54
CA ILE A 146 7.90 -9.20 9.20
C ILE A 146 8.92 -8.10 8.90
N GLY A 147 8.59 -6.83 9.18
CA GLY A 147 9.48 -5.71 8.95
C GLY A 147 10.76 -5.79 9.77
N GLY A 148 10.66 -6.16 11.03
CA GLY A 148 11.82 -6.38 11.90
C GLY A 148 12.71 -7.50 11.38
N PHE A 149 12.14 -8.65 11.00
CA PHE A 149 12.88 -9.78 10.43
C PHE A 149 13.59 -9.39 9.13
N ILE A 150 12.86 -8.76 8.18
CA ILE A 150 13.43 -8.34 6.90
C ILE A 150 14.55 -7.33 7.10
N THR A 151 14.33 -6.32 7.92
CA THR A 151 15.32 -5.26 8.16
C THR A 151 16.60 -5.80 8.77
N THR A 152 16.49 -6.75 9.69
CA THR A 152 17.64 -7.35 10.38
C THR A 152 18.46 -8.27 9.47
N HIS A 153 17.82 -9.05 8.59
CA HIS A 153 18.52 -10.09 7.81
C HIS A 153 18.89 -9.65 6.39
N TRP A 154 18.07 -8.80 5.76
CA TRP A 154 18.23 -8.41 4.36
C TRP A 154 18.37 -6.90 4.15
N GLY A 155 18.14 -6.11 5.21
CA GLY A 155 18.18 -4.65 5.17
C GLY A 155 16.83 -4.02 4.85
N TRP A 156 16.70 -2.73 5.24
CA TRP A 156 15.44 -1.99 5.18
C TRP A 156 14.84 -1.83 3.77
N ARG A 157 15.67 -1.84 2.73
CA ARG A 157 15.20 -1.68 1.34
C ARG A 157 14.26 -2.78 0.90
N TRP A 158 14.42 -3.98 1.45
CA TRP A 158 13.57 -5.13 1.14
C TRP A 158 12.13 -5.00 1.62
N ILE A 159 11.84 -4.12 2.59
CA ILE A 159 10.45 -3.84 2.99
C ILE A 159 9.63 -3.19 1.85
N PHE A 160 10.31 -2.49 0.92
CA PHE A 160 9.69 -1.93 -0.26
C PHE A 160 9.64 -2.92 -1.42
N TYR A 161 10.65 -3.77 -1.55
CA TYR A 161 10.71 -4.77 -2.63
C TYR A 161 9.70 -5.90 -2.45
N ILE A 162 9.19 -6.15 -1.26
CA ILE A 162 8.12 -7.13 -1.02
C ILE A 162 6.81 -6.77 -1.75
N ASN A 163 6.63 -5.51 -2.15
CA ASN A 163 5.46 -5.03 -2.90
C ASN A 163 5.56 -5.30 -4.42
N LEU A 164 6.66 -5.90 -4.89
CA LEU A 164 6.88 -6.29 -6.28
C LEU A 164 6.28 -7.65 -6.57
#